data_4f4a327520ab65d268b946af1412bf23
#
_entry.id   4f4a327520ab65d268b946af1412bf23
#
_cell.length_a   1.000
_cell.length_b   1.000
_cell.length_c   1.000
_cell.angle_alpha   90.00
_cell.angle_beta   90.00
_cell.angle_gamma   90.00
#
_symmetry.space_group_name_H-M   'P 1'
#
loop_
_entity.id
_entity.type
_entity.pdbx_description
1 polymer ?
#
loop_
_entity_poly.entity_id
_entity_poly.type
_entity_poly.pdbx_seq_one_letter_code
_entity_poly.pdbx_strand_id
1 'polypeptide(L)'
;LIQSTLDHNIDQDVSLTIEPDLIQIMKREYDANIYQDAYINNKNKVVFAGATWDCDVTQLVEGSSLDEEGYFHTKEGKTYDLNDIDVVATVGMDDVEISDDLEDGNITGQIIQMVWKGDHYQLIVRTEDEEDFVVDTVWTWNEMDTVSIKIDPSKIKLKLKEDLSKYEI
;
A
#
# COMPACT_ATOMS: atom_id res chain seq x y z
N LEU A 1 -37.74 20.88 -1.91
CA LEU A 1 -37.33 20.23 -1.76
C LEU A 1 -37.67 20.04 -1.65
N ILE A 2 -37.39 20.34 -1.83
CA ILE A 2 -37.03 19.65 -1.76
C ILE A 2 -37.28 19.35 -1.61
N GLN A 3 -37.11 19.47 -1.87
CA GLN A 3 -36.73 18.88 -1.82
C GLN A 3 -36.63 18.41 -1.80
N SER A 4 -37.16 19.15 -2.20
CA SER A 4 -36.68 18.44 -2.17
C SER A 4 -36.85 18.15 -2.19
N THR A 5 -36.90 18.55 -2.69
CA THR A 5 -36.53 17.84 -2.66
C THR A 5 -36.50 17.37 -2.61
N LEU A 6 -36.64 17.58 -2.94
CA LEU A 6 -36.12 16.82 -2.89
C LEU A 6 -36.11 16.41 -2.76
N ASP A 7 -36.52 16.90 -3.06
CA ASP A 7 -36.15 16.17 -2.78
C ASP A 7 -36.20 15.68 -2.55
N HIS A 8 -36.28 15.68 -2.61
CA HIS A 8 -35.77 14.99 -2.43
C HIS A 8 -35.69 14.52 -2.33
N ASN A 9 -36.27 14.99 -2.80
CA ASN A 9 -35.78 14.27 -2.54
C ASN A 9 -35.64 13.92 -2.32
N ILE A 10 -35.52 14.13 -2.56
CA ILE A 10 -34.97 13.39 -2.39
C ILE A 10 -34.84 12.89 -2.02
N ASP A 11 -34.90 13.23 -2.40
CA ASP A 11 -34.39 12.34 -1.91
C ASP A 11 -34.33 11.87 -1.56
N GLN A 12 -34.27 12.06 -2.02
CA GLN A 12 -33.86 11.22 -1.67
C GLN A 12 -33.53 10.82 -1.45
N ASP A 13 -33.83 11.26 -1.93
CA ASP A 13 -33.28 10.53 -1.61
C ASP A 13 -33.01 10.23 -1.74
N VAL A 14 -32.95 10.44 -2.14
CA VAL A 14 -32.26 9.82 -2.20
C VAL A 14 -31.91 9.75 -2.28
N SER A 15 -31.99 9.63 -2.51
CA SER A 15 -31.18 9.35 -2.41
C SER A 15 -30.50 9.58 -2.58
N LEU A 16 -30.60 9.84 -3.47
CA LEU A 16 -29.38 10.19 -3.45
C LEU A 16 -28.54 10.18 -2.24
N THR A 17 -28.72 9.64 -1.50
CA THR A 17 -27.95 9.63 -0.29
C THR A 17 -26.78 8.66 -0.43
N ILE A 18 -25.56 9.14 -0.31
CA ILE A 18 -24.40 8.26 -0.25
C ILE A 18 -24.48 7.51 1.06
N GLU A 19 -24.38 6.20 1.00
CA GLU A 19 -24.45 5.39 2.20
C GLU A 19 -23.20 5.61 3.05
N PRO A 20 -23.34 5.77 4.38
CA PRO A 20 -22.19 6.01 5.24
C PRO A 20 -21.09 4.93 5.16
N ASP A 21 -21.47 3.69 4.96
CA ASP A 21 -20.52 2.59 4.83
C ASP A 21 -19.61 2.75 3.64
N LEU A 22 -20.15 3.20 2.53
CA LEU A 22 -19.36 3.44 1.32
C LEU A 22 -18.37 4.59 1.55
N ILE A 23 -18.79 5.64 2.23
CA ILE A 23 -17.91 6.75 2.57
C ILE A 23 -16.76 6.27 3.46
N GLN A 24 -17.05 5.41 4.42
CA GLN A 24 -16.03 4.88 5.31
C GLN A 24 -15.00 4.05 4.55
N ILE A 25 -15.44 3.23 3.62
CA ILE A 25 -14.54 2.40 2.81
C ILE A 25 -13.65 3.29 1.96
N MET A 26 -14.20 4.28 1.30
CA MET A 26 -13.43 5.21 0.49
C MET A 26 -12.41 5.98 1.32
N LYS A 27 -12.81 6.41 2.51
CA LYS A 27 -11.91 7.13 3.41
C LYS A 27 -10.73 6.25 3.84
N ARG A 28 -10.96 4.96 4.08
CA ARG A 28 -9.90 4.03 4.44
C ARG A 28 -8.90 3.83 3.31
N GLU A 29 -9.38 3.81 2.08
CA GLU A 29 -8.50 3.65 0.92
C GLU A 29 -7.55 4.83 0.79
N TYR A 30 -7.95 6.02 1.28
CA TYR A 30 -7.08 7.18 1.28
C TYR A 30 -6.19 7.28 2.52
N ASP A 31 -6.35 6.38 3.49
CA ASP A 31 -5.52 6.38 4.69
C ASP A 31 -4.26 5.53 4.53
N ALA A 32 -4.17 4.77 3.45
CA ALA A 32 -3.01 3.92 3.20
C ALA A 32 -2.86 3.64 1.72
N ASN A 33 -1.62 3.29 1.34
CA ASN A 33 -1.33 2.78 0.00
C ASN A 33 -1.53 1.27 0.02
N ILE A 34 -2.42 0.77 -0.85
CA ILE A 34 -2.76 -0.64 -0.89
C ILE A 34 -2.44 -1.18 -2.28
N TYR A 35 -1.63 -2.24 -2.34
CA TYR A 35 -1.19 -2.85 -3.59
C TYR A 35 -1.66 -4.30 -3.62
N GLN A 36 -2.65 -4.58 -4.46
CA GLN A 36 -3.32 -5.88 -4.51
C GLN A 36 -2.65 -6.88 -5.43
N ASP A 37 -1.74 -6.44 -6.28
CA ASP A 37 -0.97 -7.29 -7.18
C ASP A 37 0.44 -7.56 -6.69
N ALA A 38 0.70 -7.33 -5.41
CA ALA A 38 1.99 -7.62 -4.82
C ALA A 38 2.23 -9.13 -4.74
N TYR A 39 3.48 -9.52 -4.80
CA TYR A 39 3.85 -10.92 -4.64
C TYR A 39 5.23 -11.02 -3.98
N ILE A 40 5.54 -12.20 -3.43
CA ILE A 40 6.82 -12.47 -2.79
C ILE A 40 7.73 -13.12 -3.84
N ASN A 41 8.97 -12.65 -3.94
CA ASN A 41 9.93 -13.22 -4.90
C ASN A 41 10.77 -14.32 -4.25
N ASN A 42 11.72 -14.88 -5.01
CA ASN A 42 12.54 -15.98 -4.55
C ASN A 42 13.56 -15.61 -3.47
N LYS A 43 13.62 -14.33 -3.09
CA LYS A 43 14.49 -13.86 -2.01
C LYS A 43 13.68 -13.42 -0.78
N ASN A 44 12.41 -13.80 -0.73
CA ASN A 44 11.48 -13.47 0.35
C ASN A 44 11.30 -11.96 0.51
N LYS A 45 11.38 -11.24 -0.59
CA LYS A 45 11.08 -9.81 -0.65
C LYS A 45 9.78 -9.61 -1.38
N VAL A 46 9.10 -8.50 -1.08
CA VAL A 46 7.83 -8.19 -1.73
C VAL A 46 8.07 -7.31 -2.95
N VAL A 47 7.35 -7.61 -4.03
CA VAL A 47 7.40 -6.82 -5.27
C VAL A 47 6.06 -6.14 -5.44
N PHE A 48 6.06 -4.82 -5.54
CA PHE A 48 4.88 -4.03 -5.86
C PHE A 48 5.32 -2.67 -6.42
N ALA A 49 4.42 -2.03 -7.14
CA ALA A 49 4.65 -0.70 -7.71
C ALA A 49 5.93 -0.63 -8.56
N GLY A 50 6.27 -1.73 -9.23
CA GLY A 50 7.43 -1.76 -10.11
C GLY A 50 8.77 -1.89 -9.41
N ALA A 51 8.81 -2.19 -8.12
CA ALA A 51 10.05 -2.28 -7.36
C ALA A 51 10.00 -3.45 -6.38
N THR A 52 11.19 -3.84 -5.91
CA THR A 52 11.35 -4.88 -4.90
C THR A 52 11.68 -4.23 -3.57
N TRP A 53 10.99 -4.65 -2.51
CA TRP A 53 11.09 -4.04 -1.20
C TRP A 53 11.45 -5.09 -0.16
N ASP A 54 12.31 -4.72 0.77
CA ASP A 54 12.57 -5.57 1.94
C ASP A 54 11.32 -5.62 2.80
N CYS A 55 11.04 -6.78 3.38
CA CYS A 55 9.84 -6.97 4.20
C CYS A 55 10.06 -8.13 5.16
N ASP A 56 9.11 -8.27 6.10
CA ASP A 56 9.08 -9.38 7.03
C ASP A 56 7.95 -10.32 6.63
N VAL A 57 8.30 -11.44 5.98
CA VAL A 57 7.29 -12.41 5.53
C VAL A 57 6.71 -13.24 6.68
N THR A 58 7.35 -13.23 7.85
CA THR A 58 6.81 -13.98 9.00
C THR A 58 5.51 -13.38 9.52
N GLN A 59 5.19 -12.16 9.15
CA GLN A 59 3.89 -11.56 9.49
C GLN A 59 2.72 -12.24 8.79
N LEU A 60 2.97 -13.02 7.74
CA LEU A 60 1.91 -13.70 6.99
C LEU A 60 1.23 -14.79 7.81
N VAL A 61 1.99 -15.45 8.70
CA VAL A 61 1.45 -16.47 9.59
C VAL A 61 2.10 -16.31 10.96
N GLU A 62 1.28 -16.25 11.96
CA GLU A 62 1.76 -16.09 13.34
C GLU A 62 2.59 -17.30 13.76
N GLY A 63 3.74 -17.05 14.39
CA GLY A 63 4.62 -18.11 14.87
C GLY A 63 5.49 -18.73 13.80
N SER A 64 5.51 -18.17 12.60
CA SER A 64 6.32 -18.68 11.49
C SER A 64 7.74 -18.14 11.57
N SER A 65 8.63 -18.76 10.81
CA SER A 65 10.04 -18.37 10.74
C SER A 65 10.62 -18.72 9.37
N LEU A 66 11.75 -18.10 9.04
CA LEU A 66 12.54 -18.46 7.86
C LEU A 66 13.80 -19.20 8.30
N ASP A 67 14.20 -20.23 7.54
CA ASP A 67 15.46 -20.91 7.79
C ASP A 67 16.58 -20.26 6.98
N GLU A 68 17.80 -20.81 7.10
CA GLU A 68 18.98 -20.27 6.44
C GLU A 68 18.89 -20.36 4.91
N GLU A 69 18.07 -21.29 4.42
CA GLU A 69 17.90 -21.50 3.00
C GLU A 69 16.75 -20.70 2.42
N GLY A 70 16.01 -19.97 3.27
CA GLY A 70 14.91 -19.11 2.84
C GLY A 70 13.56 -19.80 2.80
N TYR A 71 13.45 -21.02 3.32
CA TYR A 71 12.16 -21.69 3.41
C TYR A 71 11.37 -21.22 4.61
N PHE A 72 10.07 -21.16 4.44
CA PHE A 72 9.13 -20.63 5.43
C PHE A 72 8.54 -21.80 6.22
N HIS A 73 8.66 -21.73 7.52
CA HIS A 73 8.21 -22.78 8.45
C HIS A 73 7.12 -22.26 9.35
N THR A 74 6.03 -23.04 9.49
CA THR A 74 4.97 -22.70 10.42
C THR A 74 5.19 -23.44 11.74
N LYS A 75 4.48 -23.00 12.79
CA LYS A 75 4.58 -23.63 14.10
C LYS A 75 4.01 -25.07 14.10
N GLU A 76 3.20 -25.41 13.10
CA GLU A 76 2.71 -26.78 12.93
C GLU A 76 3.73 -27.69 12.25
N GLY A 77 4.88 -27.17 11.89
CA GLY A 77 5.93 -27.96 11.27
C GLY A 77 5.86 -28.06 9.77
N LYS A 78 5.02 -27.26 9.12
CA LYS A 78 4.91 -27.26 7.66
C LYS A 78 5.95 -26.34 7.05
N THR A 79 6.43 -26.68 5.86
CA THR A 79 7.45 -25.94 5.14
C THR A 79 6.89 -25.47 3.81
N TYR A 80 7.16 -24.23 3.45
CA TYR A 80 6.67 -23.61 2.22
C TYR A 80 7.79 -22.88 1.52
N ASP A 81 7.70 -22.85 0.18
CA ASP A 81 8.48 -21.94 -0.64
C ASP A 81 7.54 -20.81 -1.05
N LEU A 82 7.85 -19.59 -0.60
CA LEU A 82 6.96 -18.44 -0.82
C LEU A 82 7.14 -17.78 -2.18
N ASN A 83 8.02 -18.28 -3.02
CA ASN A 83 8.26 -17.67 -4.32
C ASN A 83 6.96 -17.61 -5.14
N ASP A 84 6.64 -16.43 -5.63
CA ASP A 84 5.44 -16.13 -6.44
C ASP A 84 4.11 -16.20 -5.67
N ILE A 85 4.16 -16.22 -4.34
CA ILE A 85 2.90 -16.16 -3.57
C ILE A 85 2.29 -14.76 -3.67
N ASP A 86 1.00 -14.70 -3.95
CA ASP A 86 0.26 -13.42 -4.05
C ASP A 86 -0.10 -12.89 -2.68
N VAL A 87 0.18 -11.62 -2.47
CA VAL A 87 -0.12 -10.95 -1.20
C VAL A 87 -0.72 -9.58 -1.48
N VAL A 88 -1.30 -8.99 -0.45
CA VAL A 88 -1.69 -7.58 -0.46
C VAL A 88 -0.67 -6.83 0.40
N ALA A 89 -0.05 -5.82 -0.18
CA ALA A 89 0.90 -4.96 0.55
C ALA A 89 0.21 -3.65 0.90
N THR A 90 0.35 -3.23 2.15
CA THR A 90 -0.24 -1.99 2.64
C THR A 90 0.84 -1.16 3.33
N VAL A 91 0.92 0.11 2.97
CA VAL A 91 1.88 1.06 3.54
C VAL A 91 1.15 2.34 3.89
N GLY A 92 1.29 2.81 5.12
CA GLY A 92 0.69 4.08 5.52
C GLY A 92 1.23 5.24 4.70
N MET A 93 0.43 6.28 4.53
CA MET A 93 0.84 7.45 3.75
C MET A 93 2.00 8.18 4.41
N ASP A 94 2.07 8.15 5.73
CA ASP A 94 3.15 8.77 6.48
C ASP A 94 4.37 7.84 6.65
N ASP A 95 4.27 6.61 6.18
CA ASP A 95 5.36 5.63 6.22
C ASP A 95 6.14 5.58 4.91
N VAL A 96 5.69 6.28 3.88
CA VAL A 96 6.41 6.40 2.62
C VAL A 96 7.33 7.61 2.72
N GLU A 97 8.63 7.39 2.56
CA GLU A 97 9.63 8.46 2.63
C GLU A 97 10.09 8.83 1.23
N ILE A 98 10.26 10.11 0.99
CA ILE A 98 10.77 10.59 -0.30
C ILE A 98 12.03 11.42 -0.05
N SER A 99 12.93 11.40 -1.04
CA SER A 99 14.22 12.09 -0.96
C SER A 99 14.51 12.74 -2.31
N ASP A 100 15.20 13.88 -2.26
CA ASP A 100 15.70 14.51 -3.47
C ASP A 100 16.98 13.82 -3.98
N ASP A 101 17.58 12.95 -3.16
CA ASP A 101 18.69 12.09 -3.60
C ASP A 101 18.07 10.86 -4.27
N LEU A 102 18.22 10.79 -5.59
CA LEU A 102 17.56 9.74 -6.38
C LEU A 102 18.13 8.35 -6.16
N GLU A 103 19.26 8.25 -5.46
CA GLU A 103 19.88 6.96 -5.14
C GLU A 103 19.56 6.47 -3.73
N ASP A 104 18.88 7.29 -2.94
CA ASP A 104 18.56 6.96 -1.56
C ASP A 104 17.41 5.94 -1.44
N GLY A 105 16.52 5.91 -2.41
CA GLY A 105 15.32 5.04 -2.37
C GLY A 105 15.38 3.85 -3.31
N ASN A 106 14.32 3.06 -3.30
CA ASN A 106 14.22 1.85 -4.11
C ASN A 106 13.75 2.14 -5.54
N ILE A 107 13.03 3.22 -5.74
CA ILE A 107 12.46 3.58 -7.03
C ILE A 107 12.30 5.10 -7.08
N THR A 108 12.27 5.67 -8.27
CA THR A 108 12.05 7.10 -8.44
C THR A 108 10.66 7.35 -9.00
N GLY A 109 10.15 8.54 -8.70
CA GLY A 109 8.88 8.98 -9.22
C GLY A 109 8.83 10.50 -9.28
N GLN A 110 7.76 11.01 -9.87
CA GLN A 110 7.55 12.45 -10.03
C GLN A 110 6.34 12.87 -9.21
N ILE A 111 6.49 13.98 -8.49
CA ILE A 111 5.36 14.54 -7.72
C ILE A 111 4.41 15.18 -8.73
N ILE A 112 3.22 14.60 -8.87
CA ILE A 112 2.23 15.08 -9.83
C ILE A 112 1.13 15.92 -9.18
N GLN A 113 1.02 15.86 -7.85
CA GLN A 113 0.02 16.62 -7.12
C GLN A 113 0.49 16.88 -5.71
N MET A 114 0.19 18.05 -5.19
CA MET A 114 0.51 18.43 -3.83
C MET A 114 -0.68 19.22 -3.28
N VAL A 115 -1.23 18.78 -2.14
CA VAL A 115 -2.39 19.39 -1.51
C VAL A 115 -2.10 19.64 -0.03
N TRP A 116 -2.34 20.85 0.43
CA TRP A 116 -2.23 21.20 1.86
C TRP A 116 -3.48 20.72 2.59
N LYS A 117 -3.29 19.96 3.68
CA LYS A 117 -4.38 19.36 4.46
C LYS A 117 -4.61 20.06 5.80
N GLY A 118 -4.00 21.20 6.02
CA GLY A 118 -4.16 21.98 7.25
C GLY A 118 -2.99 21.86 8.22
N ASP A 119 -2.35 20.69 8.28
CA ASP A 119 -1.19 20.45 9.16
C ASP A 119 -0.08 19.69 8.45
N HIS A 120 -0.31 19.24 7.22
CA HIS A 120 0.69 18.52 6.41
C HIS A 120 0.30 18.64 4.95
N TYR A 121 1.24 18.23 4.09
CA TYR A 121 0.98 18.10 2.65
C TYR A 121 0.70 16.65 2.31
N GLN A 122 -0.22 16.45 1.39
CA GLN A 122 -0.44 15.13 0.80
C GLN A 122 0.01 15.19 -0.65
N LEU A 123 0.94 14.33 -1.00
CA LEU A 123 1.53 14.28 -2.33
C LEU A 123 1.08 13.02 -3.05
N ILE A 124 0.98 13.10 -4.38
CA ILE A 124 0.89 11.92 -5.21
C ILE A 124 2.16 11.86 -6.02
N VAL A 125 2.92 10.76 -5.85
CA VAL A 125 4.17 10.51 -6.54
C VAL A 125 3.96 9.38 -7.51
N ARG A 126 4.16 9.62 -8.80
CA ARG A 126 3.91 8.63 -9.85
C ARG A 126 5.22 8.14 -10.43
N THR A 127 5.37 6.80 -10.49
CA THR A 127 6.55 6.17 -11.06
C THR A 127 6.45 6.08 -12.57
N GLU A 128 7.54 5.66 -13.23
CA GLU A 128 7.56 5.47 -14.68
C GLU A 128 6.55 4.42 -15.14
N ASP A 129 6.27 3.45 -14.29
CA ASP A 129 5.28 2.40 -14.58
C ASP A 129 3.86 2.84 -14.26
N GLU A 130 3.66 4.13 -13.98
CA GLU A 130 2.37 4.73 -13.68
C GLU A 130 1.75 4.19 -12.40
N GLU A 131 2.59 3.79 -11.46
CA GLU A 131 2.16 3.41 -10.13
C GLU A 131 2.21 4.62 -9.21
N ASP A 132 1.21 4.78 -8.38
CA ASP A 132 1.10 5.96 -7.52
C ASP A 132 1.37 5.63 -6.06
N PHE A 133 2.11 6.51 -5.41
CA PHE A 133 2.27 6.51 -3.96
C PHE A 133 1.64 7.80 -3.43
N VAL A 134 0.79 7.66 -2.42
CA VAL A 134 0.25 8.81 -1.69
C VAL A 134 1.14 8.99 -0.46
N VAL A 135 1.69 10.18 -0.31
CA VAL A 135 2.70 10.47 0.71
C VAL A 135 2.24 11.66 1.56
N ASP A 136 2.18 11.46 2.87
CA ASP A 136 1.94 12.56 3.81
C ASP A 136 3.29 13.07 4.32
N THR A 137 3.52 14.37 4.22
CA THR A 137 4.77 14.98 4.65
C THR A 137 4.52 16.38 5.20
N VAL A 138 5.33 16.79 6.17
CA VAL A 138 5.30 18.16 6.67
C VAL A 138 6.21 19.09 5.87
N TRP A 139 7.06 18.52 5.03
CA TRP A 139 8.01 19.29 4.22
C TRP A 139 7.38 19.78 2.93
N THR A 140 7.79 20.96 2.48
CA THR A 140 7.32 21.53 1.22
C THR A 140 8.14 20.97 0.06
N TRP A 141 7.47 20.39 -0.91
CA TRP A 141 8.05 19.91 -2.17
C TRP A 141 7.43 20.71 -3.30
N ASN A 142 7.88 20.48 -4.51
CA ASN A 142 7.32 21.14 -5.69
C ASN A 142 6.73 20.11 -6.64
N GLU A 143 5.58 20.45 -7.23
CA GLU A 143 5.02 19.62 -8.29
C GLU A 143 6.04 19.50 -9.42
N MET A 144 6.08 18.33 -10.05
CA MET A 144 7.00 17.96 -11.12
C MET A 144 8.42 17.65 -10.67
N ASP A 145 8.74 17.77 -9.37
CA ASP A 145 10.02 17.32 -8.84
C ASP A 145 10.13 15.80 -8.94
N THR A 146 11.32 15.33 -9.28
CA THR A 146 11.63 13.90 -9.26
C THR A 146 12.24 13.57 -7.91
N VAL A 147 11.73 12.50 -7.28
CA VAL A 147 12.18 12.06 -5.96
C VAL A 147 12.40 10.56 -5.98
N SER A 148 13.19 10.06 -5.02
CA SER A 148 13.26 8.62 -4.77
C SER A 148 12.32 8.26 -3.64
N ILE A 149 11.84 7.03 -3.65
CA ILE A 149 10.86 6.52 -2.69
C ILE A 149 11.50 5.41 -1.87
N LYS A 150 11.31 5.48 -0.57
CA LYS A 150 11.90 4.57 0.38
C LYS A 150 10.86 4.22 1.44
N ILE A 151 10.83 2.96 1.85
CA ILE A 151 9.90 2.50 2.87
C ILE A 151 10.66 1.61 3.85
N ASP A 152 10.53 1.88 5.15
CA ASP A 152 11.10 1.03 6.17
C ASP A 152 10.44 -0.35 6.08
N PRO A 153 11.21 -1.44 6.03
CA PRO A 153 10.63 -2.79 5.93
C PRO A 153 9.61 -3.10 7.01
N SER A 154 9.79 -2.57 8.22
CA SER A 154 8.84 -2.81 9.32
C SER A 154 7.49 -2.13 9.10
N LYS A 155 7.40 -1.21 8.14
CA LYS A 155 6.18 -0.46 7.84
C LYS A 155 5.38 -1.07 6.69
N ILE A 156 5.92 -2.07 6.01
CA ILE A 156 5.21 -2.77 4.94
C ILE A 156 4.41 -3.89 5.56
N LYS A 157 3.08 -3.77 5.50
CA LYS A 157 2.16 -4.78 6.04
C LYS A 157 1.75 -5.70 4.92
N LEU A 158 1.84 -7.01 5.17
CA LEU A 158 1.54 -8.03 4.17
C LEU A 158 0.40 -8.92 4.65
N LYS A 159 -0.45 -9.31 3.71
CA LYS A 159 -1.56 -10.21 3.99
C LYS A 159 -1.68 -11.20 2.84
N LEU A 160 -1.93 -12.46 3.17
CA LEU A 160 -2.13 -13.50 2.15
C LEU A 160 -3.43 -13.25 1.40
N LYS A 161 -3.41 -13.47 0.09
CA LYS A 161 -4.62 -13.43 -0.74
C LYS A 161 -5.25 -14.82 -0.84
N GLU A 162 -4.43 -15.87 -0.71
CA GLU A 162 -4.87 -17.24 -0.88
C GLU A 162 -4.27 -18.13 0.20
N ASP A 163 -4.80 -19.35 0.27
CA ASP A 163 -4.28 -20.37 1.16
C ASP A 163 -2.86 -20.77 0.74
N LEU A 164 -2.01 -21.04 1.72
CA LEU A 164 -0.62 -21.45 1.49
C LEU A 164 -0.48 -22.90 1.01
N SER A 165 -1.54 -23.71 1.08
CA SER A 165 -1.43 -25.15 0.88
C SER A 165 -0.78 -25.53 -0.46
N LYS A 166 -1.02 -24.75 -1.51
CA LYS A 166 -0.43 -25.04 -2.82
C LYS A 166 1.05 -24.72 -2.94
N TYR A 167 1.63 -24.07 -1.91
CA TYR A 167 3.06 -23.74 -1.87
C TYR A 167 3.83 -24.62 -0.90
N GLU A 168 3.17 -25.60 -0.31
CA GLU A 168 3.80 -26.51 0.64
C GLU A 168 4.80 -27.43 -0.06
N ILE A 169 5.95 -27.62 0.57
CA ILE A 169 7.00 -28.49 0.05
C ILE A 169 6.87 -29.89 0.62
#